data_49eb30c15b1ee97f5bd4998444a74ad6
#
_entry.id   49eb30c15b1ee97f5bd4998444a74ad6
#
_cell.length_a   1.000
_cell.length_b   1.000
_cell.length_c   1.000
_cell.angle_alpha   90.00
_cell.angle_beta   90.00
_cell.angle_gamma   90.00
#
_symmetry.space_group_name_H-M   'P 1'
#
loop_
_entity.id
_entity.type
_entity.pdbx_description
1 polymer ?
#
loop_
_entity_poly.entity_id
_entity_poly.type
_entity_poly.pdbx_seq_one_letter_code
_entity_poly.pdbx_strand_id
1 'polypeptide(L)'
;MPIVRYLAMLSVLALLTAPSHAQDGAIKIEKFTHSEWTRGIFSEAVTVMGIGNAKFVYLAGVGAEDENGPRGNVRHHGNFLEQCRYAYDKVKRVLAHHGASLRDAVKVTTYITDLRHRLTLGQCVKDTWGDVAFPTNTLIGVGALAFPEMIIEVDVTAIVAAK
;
A
#
# COMPACT_ATOMS: atom_id res chain seq x y z
N MET A 1 58.48 61.58 -2.23
CA MET A 1 57.22 61.04 -2.69
C MET A 1 57.18 59.53 -2.44
N PRO A 2 56.45 59.00 -1.50
CA PRO A 2 56.39 57.58 -1.26
C PRO A 2 55.29 56.92 -2.08
N ILE A 3 55.59 55.79 -2.74
CA ILE A 3 54.72 54.97 -3.54
C ILE A 3 53.96 54.03 -2.59
N VAL A 4 52.69 54.22 -2.49
CA VAL A 4 51.79 53.30 -1.73
C VAL A 4 51.47 52.10 -2.61
N ARG A 5 51.94 50.92 -2.20
CA ARG A 5 51.56 49.64 -2.82
C ARG A 5 50.27 49.13 -2.16
N TYR A 6 49.16 49.08 -2.96
CA TYR A 6 47.94 48.38 -2.56
C TYR A 6 48.11 46.89 -2.77
N LEU A 7 48.16 46.12 -1.69
CA LEU A 7 47.96 44.68 -1.73
C LEU A 7 46.47 44.37 -1.82
N ALA A 8 46.02 43.84 -2.96
CA ALA A 8 44.68 43.30 -3.12
C ALA A 8 44.65 41.90 -2.49
N MET A 9 43.96 41.77 -1.35
CA MET A 9 43.62 40.50 -0.76
C MET A 9 42.46 39.87 -1.54
N LEU A 10 42.71 38.83 -2.35
CA LEU A 10 41.68 37.97 -2.92
C LEU A 10 41.21 37.00 -1.84
N SER A 11 40.04 37.25 -1.28
CA SER A 11 39.34 36.31 -0.42
C SER A 11 38.70 35.22 -1.29
N VAL A 12 39.31 34.04 -1.33
CA VAL A 12 38.69 32.85 -1.94
C VAL A 12 37.62 32.33 -0.98
N LEU A 13 36.38 32.59 -1.28
CA LEU A 13 35.21 32.02 -0.58
C LEU A 13 35.06 30.56 -1.03
N ALA A 14 35.62 29.62 -0.31
CA ALA A 14 35.40 28.20 -0.52
C ALA A 14 33.95 27.88 -0.13
N LEU A 15 33.05 27.71 -1.11
CA LEU A 15 31.75 27.09 -0.89
C LEU A 15 31.96 25.63 -0.49
N LEU A 16 31.89 25.38 0.80
CA LEU A 16 31.75 24.01 1.34
C LEU A 16 30.35 23.49 0.92
N THR A 17 30.29 22.82 -0.23
CA THR A 17 29.16 21.97 -0.54
C THR A 17 29.19 20.76 0.41
N ALA A 18 28.43 20.82 1.49
CA ALA A 18 28.20 19.66 2.33
C ALA A 18 27.60 18.56 1.43
N PRO A 19 28.16 17.34 1.42
CA PRO A 19 27.51 16.25 0.72
C PRO A 19 26.14 16.05 1.37
N SER A 20 25.09 16.19 0.58
CA SER A 20 23.75 15.75 0.94
C SER A 20 23.86 14.25 1.17
N HIS A 21 23.96 13.83 2.42
CA HIS A 21 23.77 12.44 2.79
C HIS A 21 22.29 12.14 2.56
N ALA A 22 21.97 11.68 1.35
CA ALA A 22 20.78 10.87 1.16
C ALA A 22 20.99 9.68 2.13
N GLN A 23 20.25 9.67 3.23
CA GLN A 23 20.22 8.50 4.10
C GLN A 23 19.65 7.37 3.25
N ASP A 24 20.52 6.45 2.80
CA ASP A 24 20.14 5.14 2.25
C ASP A 24 19.55 4.29 3.40
N GLY A 25 18.52 4.80 4.03
CA GLY A 25 17.74 4.08 5.02
C GLY A 25 16.84 3.08 4.30
N ALA A 26 16.99 1.80 4.62
CA ALA A 26 16.01 0.80 4.21
C ALA A 26 14.60 1.27 4.62
N ILE A 27 13.61 1.06 3.74
CA ILE A 27 12.22 1.37 4.06
C ILE A 27 11.81 0.54 5.26
N LYS A 28 11.31 1.22 6.30
CA LYS A 28 10.76 0.59 7.50
C LYS A 28 9.27 0.86 7.58
N ILE A 29 8.48 -0.21 7.65
CA ILE A 29 7.04 -0.17 7.83
C ILE A 29 6.74 -0.66 9.24
N GLU A 30 6.21 0.21 10.08
CA GLU A 30 5.76 -0.11 11.43
C GLU A 30 4.24 -0.12 11.48
N LYS A 31 3.66 -1.21 11.97
CA LYS A 31 2.22 -1.40 12.13
C LYS A 31 1.87 -1.30 13.62
N PHE A 32 0.93 -0.43 13.95
CA PHE A 32 0.53 -0.13 15.33
C PHE A 32 -0.94 -0.47 15.55
N THR A 33 -1.21 -1.13 16.68
CA THR A 33 -2.56 -1.47 17.16
C THR A 33 -2.66 -1.05 18.61
N HIS A 34 -3.59 -0.16 18.93
CA HIS A 34 -3.81 0.35 20.29
C HIS A 34 -4.87 -0.48 21.04
N SER A 35 -6.00 -0.73 20.41
CA SER A 35 -7.14 -1.33 21.08
C SER A 35 -7.15 -2.87 20.99
N GLU A 36 -7.64 -3.52 22.04
CA GLU A 36 -7.74 -4.98 22.08
C GLU A 36 -8.66 -5.54 21.01
N TRP A 37 -9.73 -4.82 20.66
CA TRP A 37 -10.69 -5.33 19.68
C TRP A 37 -10.17 -5.29 18.23
N THR A 38 -9.18 -4.45 17.91
CA THR A 38 -8.54 -4.41 16.59
C THR A 38 -7.36 -5.37 16.47
N ARG A 39 -6.87 -5.86 17.61
CA ARG A 39 -5.71 -6.75 17.67
C ARG A 39 -5.94 -8.04 16.86
N GLY A 40 -5.05 -8.30 15.90
CA GLY A 40 -5.18 -9.44 14.98
C GLY A 40 -6.27 -9.29 13.92
N ILE A 41 -6.92 -8.10 13.83
CA ILE A 41 -7.93 -7.80 12.80
C ILE A 41 -7.36 -6.82 11.78
N PHE A 42 -6.85 -5.65 12.23
CA PHE A 42 -6.16 -4.67 11.38
C PHE A 42 -5.27 -3.75 12.23
N SER A 43 -4.35 -3.05 11.58
CA SER A 43 -3.54 -2.01 12.22
C SER A 43 -4.29 -0.69 12.25
N GLU A 44 -4.34 -0.02 13.40
CA GLU A 44 -4.97 1.31 13.53
C GLU A 44 -4.12 2.39 12.87
N ALA A 45 -2.78 2.20 12.86
CA ALA A 45 -1.86 3.08 12.15
C ALA A 45 -0.74 2.29 11.48
N VAL A 46 -0.23 2.83 10.39
CA VAL A 46 0.99 2.39 9.73
C VAL A 46 1.90 3.59 9.54
N THR A 47 3.12 3.50 10.03
CA THR A 47 4.17 4.49 9.80
C THR A 47 5.18 3.95 8.81
N VAL A 48 5.55 4.76 7.82
CA VAL A 48 6.58 4.42 6.84
C VAL A 48 7.72 5.41 6.98
N MET A 49 8.93 4.90 7.17
CA MET A 49 10.16 5.67 7.33
C MET A 49 11.19 5.26 6.28
N GLY A 50 12.21 6.09 6.05
CA GLY A 50 13.26 5.79 5.07
C GLY A 50 12.78 5.81 3.62
N ILE A 51 11.81 6.69 3.29
CA ILE A 51 11.14 6.73 1.98
C ILE A 51 11.93 7.42 0.87
N GLY A 52 13.18 7.81 1.11
CA GLY A 52 13.98 8.57 0.14
C GLY A 52 14.17 7.86 -1.21
N ASN A 53 14.16 6.53 -1.24
CA ASN A 53 14.17 5.72 -2.45
C ASN A 53 13.02 4.71 -2.43
N ALA A 54 11.79 5.22 -2.27
CA ALA A 54 10.58 4.42 -2.23
C ALA A 54 9.80 4.50 -3.54
N LYS A 55 9.17 3.38 -3.87
CA LYS A 55 8.15 3.28 -4.90
C LYS A 55 6.80 3.02 -4.25
N PHE A 56 5.84 3.87 -4.55
CA PHE A 56 4.45 3.67 -4.17
C PHE A 56 3.74 2.86 -5.25
N VAL A 57 2.99 1.86 -4.84
CA VAL A 57 2.18 1.02 -5.73
C VAL A 57 0.72 1.20 -5.32
N TYR A 58 -0.05 1.90 -6.15
CA TYR A 58 -1.48 2.08 -5.98
C TYR A 58 -2.20 1.09 -6.89
N LEU A 59 -3.00 0.21 -6.33
CA LEU A 59 -3.88 -0.64 -7.12
C LEU A 59 -5.20 0.09 -7.35
N ALA A 60 -5.80 -0.14 -8.50
CA ALA A 60 -7.21 0.16 -8.70
C ALA A 60 -8.08 -0.77 -7.86
N GLY A 61 -9.37 -0.52 -7.79
CA GLY A 61 -10.32 -1.47 -7.21
C GLY A 61 -10.19 -2.84 -7.87
N VAL A 62 -10.01 -3.87 -7.06
CA VAL A 62 -9.83 -5.26 -7.50
C VAL A 62 -10.96 -6.11 -6.93
N GLY A 63 -11.81 -6.61 -7.78
CA GLY A 63 -12.90 -7.50 -7.43
C GLY A 63 -12.79 -8.87 -8.08
N ALA A 64 -13.92 -9.52 -8.28
CA ALA A 64 -13.98 -10.86 -8.87
C ALA A 64 -14.22 -10.86 -10.39
N GLU A 65 -13.88 -9.77 -11.10
CA GLU A 65 -13.91 -9.73 -12.56
C GLU A 65 -12.99 -10.81 -13.14
N ASP A 66 -13.51 -11.55 -14.09
CA ASP A 66 -12.75 -12.62 -14.75
C ASP A 66 -11.69 -12.03 -15.65
N GLU A 67 -10.40 -12.21 -15.28
CA GLU A 67 -9.26 -11.71 -16.05
C GLU A 67 -9.11 -12.38 -17.44
N ASN A 68 -9.71 -13.55 -17.63
CA ASN A 68 -9.58 -14.36 -18.84
C ASN A 68 -10.92 -14.50 -19.61
N GLY A 69 -11.98 -13.91 -19.09
CA GLY A 69 -13.31 -13.95 -19.67
C GLY A 69 -13.68 -12.68 -20.45
N PRO A 70 -14.85 -12.65 -21.03
CA PRO A 70 -15.41 -11.42 -21.61
C PRO A 70 -15.51 -10.31 -20.57
N ARG A 71 -15.36 -9.04 -21.02
CA ARG A 71 -15.51 -7.88 -20.14
C ARG A 71 -16.88 -7.90 -19.46
N GLY A 72 -16.87 -7.72 -18.14
CA GLY A 72 -18.07 -7.72 -17.31
C GLY A 72 -18.43 -9.10 -16.74
N ASN A 73 -17.72 -10.16 -17.16
CA ASN A 73 -17.88 -11.45 -16.51
C ASN A 73 -17.29 -11.41 -15.10
N VAL A 74 -18.05 -11.92 -14.13
CA VAL A 74 -17.64 -11.99 -12.71
C VAL A 74 -17.54 -13.46 -12.34
N ARG A 75 -16.50 -13.83 -11.61
CA ARG A 75 -16.33 -15.19 -11.09
C ARG A 75 -17.06 -15.37 -9.76
N HIS A 76 -17.40 -16.61 -9.46
CA HIS A 76 -17.95 -17.01 -8.15
C HIS A 76 -19.23 -16.26 -7.79
N HIS A 77 -20.19 -16.17 -8.73
CA HIS A 77 -21.47 -15.50 -8.52
C HIS A 77 -22.11 -15.93 -7.20
N GLY A 78 -22.54 -14.96 -6.40
CA GLY A 78 -23.21 -15.19 -5.11
C GLY A 78 -22.33 -15.79 -4.00
N ASN A 79 -21.09 -16.13 -4.26
CA ASN A 79 -20.18 -16.69 -3.27
C ASN A 79 -19.16 -15.65 -2.80
N PHE A 80 -19.46 -14.95 -1.71
CA PHE A 80 -18.64 -13.89 -1.16
C PHE A 80 -17.20 -14.36 -0.83
N LEU A 81 -17.05 -15.52 -0.18
CA LEU A 81 -15.72 -15.99 0.24
C LEU A 81 -14.82 -16.25 -0.96
N GLU A 82 -15.34 -16.88 -2.01
CA GLU A 82 -14.54 -17.17 -3.20
C GLU A 82 -14.29 -15.92 -4.04
N GLN A 83 -15.23 -14.96 -4.11
CA GLN A 83 -14.95 -13.65 -4.72
C GLN A 83 -13.85 -12.91 -3.98
N CYS A 84 -13.89 -12.91 -2.66
CA CYS A 84 -12.86 -12.28 -1.82
C CYS A 84 -11.48 -12.92 -2.04
N ARG A 85 -11.38 -14.23 -2.02
CA ARG A 85 -10.13 -14.97 -2.26
C ARG A 85 -9.57 -14.67 -3.65
N TYR A 86 -10.43 -14.68 -4.66
CA TYR A 86 -10.03 -14.39 -6.03
C TYR A 86 -9.54 -12.94 -6.20
N ALA A 87 -10.22 -11.98 -5.59
CA ALA A 87 -9.79 -10.58 -5.58
C ALA A 87 -8.37 -10.42 -4.96
N TYR A 88 -8.14 -11.02 -3.80
CA TYR A 88 -6.83 -10.96 -3.16
C TYR A 88 -5.74 -11.74 -3.91
N ASP A 89 -6.08 -12.81 -4.61
CA ASP A 89 -5.10 -13.48 -5.47
C ASP A 89 -4.67 -12.60 -6.65
N LYS A 90 -5.59 -11.80 -7.21
CA LYS A 90 -5.25 -10.77 -8.20
C LYS A 90 -4.35 -9.70 -7.57
N VAL A 91 -4.67 -9.20 -6.38
CA VAL A 91 -3.84 -8.24 -5.63
C VAL A 91 -2.42 -8.78 -5.47
N LYS A 92 -2.24 -10.01 -5.03
CA LYS A 92 -0.91 -10.64 -4.87
C LYS A 92 -0.13 -10.65 -6.19
N ARG A 93 -0.76 -11.01 -7.31
CA ARG A 93 -0.11 -11.03 -8.63
C ARG A 93 0.31 -9.64 -9.09
N VAL A 94 -0.55 -8.63 -8.93
CA VAL A 94 -0.24 -7.24 -9.29
C VAL A 94 0.91 -6.71 -8.42
N LEU A 95 0.87 -6.91 -7.11
CA LEU A 95 1.96 -6.52 -6.22
C LEU A 95 3.29 -7.18 -6.62
N ALA A 96 3.27 -8.49 -6.89
CA ALA A 96 4.47 -9.24 -7.30
C ALA A 96 5.07 -8.71 -8.62
N HIS A 97 4.23 -8.31 -9.59
CA HIS A 97 4.69 -7.67 -10.83
C HIS A 97 5.50 -6.39 -10.56
N HIS A 98 5.15 -5.67 -9.49
CA HIS A 98 5.86 -4.46 -9.06
C HIS A 98 6.98 -4.73 -8.03
N GLY A 99 7.32 -5.98 -7.75
CA GLY A 99 8.33 -6.38 -6.78
C GLY A 99 7.89 -6.16 -5.33
N ALA A 100 6.59 -6.07 -5.08
CA ALA A 100 5.96 -5.94 -3.79
C ALA A 100 5.21 -7.22 -3.38
N SER A 101 4.77 -7.26 -2.14
CA SER A 101 3.97 -8.33 -1.55
C SER A 101 2.94 -7.77 -0.57
N LEU A 102 2.12 -8.61 0.03
CA LEU A 102 1.20 -8.18 1.09
C LEU A 102 1.92 -7.58 2.31
N ARG A 103 3.20 -7.91 2.55
CA ARG A 103 3.99 -7.34 3.64
C ARG A 103 4.24 -5.84 3.47
N ASP A 104 4.28 -5.39 2.21
CA ASP A 104 4.55 -4.01 1.82
C ASP A 104 3.28 -3.15 1.79
N ALA A 105 2.11 -3.77 1.95
CA ALA A 105 0.84 -3.07 1.97
C ALA A 105 0.72 -2.20 3.24
N VAL A 106 0.32 -0.95 3.05
CA VAL A 106 0.15 0.05 4.11
C VAL A 106 -1.30 0.45 4.33
N LYS A 107 -2.12 0.32 3.29
CA LYS A 107 -3.55 0.65 3.33
C LYS A 107 -4.36 -0.33 2.49
N VAL A 108 -5.50 -0.73 3.02
CA VAL A 108 -6.57 -1.42 2.29
C VAL A 108 -7.87 -0.65 2.50
N THR A 109 -8.64 -0.46 1.44
CA THR A 109 -10.04 -0.08 1.51
C THR A 109 -10.86 -1.24 0.95
N THR A 110 -11.85 -1.69 1.68
CA THR A 110 -12.70 -2.81 1.30
C THR A 110 -14.12 -2.30 1.09
N TYR A 111 -14.66 -2.53 -0.08
CA TYR A 111 -16.05 -2.21 -0.44
C TYR A 111 -16.84 -3.50 -0.53
N ILE A 112 -17.99 -3.57 0.15
CA ILE A 112 -18.89 -4.71 0.07
C ILE A 112 -20.34 -4.24 -0.12
N THR A 113 -21.10 -4.99 -0.90
CA THR A 113 -22.50 -4.63 -1.19
C THR A 113 -23.45 -5.02 -0.07
N ASP A 114 -23.04 -5.92 0.83
CA ASP A 114 -23.84 -6.35 1.98
C ASP A 114 -22.97 -6.53 3.22
N LEU A 115 -23.17 -5.69 4.23
CA LEU A 115 -22.42 -5.72 5.50
C LEU A 115 -22.65 -7.01 6.32
N ARG A 116 -23.64 -7.83 6.00
CA ARG A 116 -23.83 -9.15 6.60
C ARG A 116 -22.67 -10.10 6.30
N HIS A 117 -21.90 -9.83 5.23
CA HIS A 117 -20.68 -10.59 4.89
C HIS A 117 -19.46 -10.25 5.76
N ARG A 118 -19.58 -9.32 6.72
CA ARG A 118 -18.43 -8.88 7.54
C ARG A 118 -17.66 -10.02 8.23
N LEU A 119 -18.37 -11.04 8.72
CA LEU A 119 -17.70 -12.20 9.36
C LEU A 119 -16.97 -13.07 8.32
N THR A 120 -17.58 -13.28 7.16
CA THR A 120 -16.97 -14.02 6.05
C THR A 120 -15.75 -13.26 5.47
N LEU A 121 -15.81 -11.93 5.45
CA LEU A 121 -14.64 -11.09 5.12
C LEU A 121 -13.48 -11.35 6.10
N GLY A 122 -13.76 -11.42 7.40
CA GLY A 122 -12.75 -11.74 8.42
C GLY A 122 -12.07 -13.09 8.15
N GLN A 123 -12.83 -14.11 7.76
CA GLN A 123 -12.29 -15.41 7.36
C GLN A 123 -11.40 -15.30 6.12
N CYS A 124 -11.87 -14.60 5.07
CA CYS A 124 -11.11 -14.38 3.85
C CYS A 124 -9.78 -13.66 4.12
N VAL A 125 -9.80 -12.59 4.93
CA VAL A 125 -8.60 -11.85 5.33
C VAL A 125 -7.61 -12.78 6.05
N LYS A 126 -8.07 -13.55 7.02
CA LYS A 126 -7.24 -14.51 7.75
C LYS A 126 -6.60 -15.53 6.81
N ASP A 127 -7.36 -16.11 5.89
CA ASP A 127 -6.86 -17.11 4.93
C ASP A 127 -5.82 -16.51 3.98
N THR A 128 -6.03 -15.26 3.58
CA THR A 128 -5.22 -14.58 2.56
C THR A 128 -3.90 -14.05 3.13
N TRP A 129 -3.96 -13.43 4.30
CA TRP A 129 -2.83 -12.73 4.91
C TRP A 129 -2.02 -13.64 5.83
N GLY A 130 -2.61 -14.71 6.37
CA GLY A 130 -1.94 -15.64 7.26
C GLY A 130 -1.30 -14.90 8.45
N ASP A 131 0.01 -15.09 8.62
CA ASP A 131 0.80 -14.43 9.67
C ASP A 131 1.24 -13.00 9.33
N VAL A 132 0.94 -12.52 8.11
CA VAL A 132 1.23 -11.13 7.74
C VAL A 132 0.23 -10.21 8.43
N ALA A 133 0.73 -9.30 9.27
CA ALA A 133 -0.13 -8.34 9.94
C ALA A 133 -0.91 -7.51 8.91
N PHE A 134 -2.23 -7.48 9.06
CA PHE A 134 -3.11 -6.74 8.17
C PHE A 134 -2.86 -5.23 8.33
N PRO A 135 -2.76 -4.45 7.23
CA PRO A 135 -2.49 -3.01 7.31
C PRO A 135 -3.69 -2.23 7.85
N THR A 136 -3.62 -0.90 7.77
CA THR A 136 -4.80 -0.08 8.04
C THR A 136 -5.90 -0.45 7.04
N ASN A 137 -7.13 -0.66 7.56
CA ASN A 137 -8.27 -1.00 6.70
C ASN A 137 -9.46 -0.06 6.96
N THR A 138 -10.19 0.24 5.90
CA THR A 138 -11.51 0.87 5.98
C THR A 138 -12.50 -0.03 5.27
N LEU A 139 -13.54 -0.46 5.99
CA LEU A 139 -14.65 -1.23 5.42
C LEU A 139 -15.81 -0.31 5.11
N ILE A 140 -16.31 -0.35 3.88
CA ILE A 140 -17.40 0.51 3.38
C ILE A 140 -18.48 -0.37 2.78
N GLY A 141 -19.72 -0.18 3.23
CA GLY A 141 -20.91 -0.72 2.57
C GLY A 141 -21.30 0.18 1.42
N VAL A 142 -21.50 -0.39 0.23
CA VAL A 142 -21.89 0.33 -1.00
C VAL A 142 -23.15 -0.27 -1.60
N GLY A 143 -23.91 0.53 -2.35
CA GLY A 143 -25.15 0.07 -2.98
C GLY A 143 -24.92 -0.83 -4.19
N ALA A 144 -23.79 -0.69 -4.89
CA ALA A 144 -23.38 -1.51 -6.04
C ALA A 144 -21.88 -1.34 -6.27
N LEU A 145 -21.29 -2.27 -7.01
CA LEU A 145 -19.95 -2.22 -7.58
C LEU A 145 -20.02 -2.12 -9.11
N ALA A 146 -18.87 -2.14 -9.78
CA ALA A 146 -18.80 -1.91 -11.22
C ALA A 146 -19.65 -2.89 -12.06
N PHE A 147 -19.83 -4.12 -11.58
CA PHE A 147 -20.68 -5.13 -12.20
C PHE A 147 -21.69 -5.68 -11.19
N PRO A 148 -22.94 -5.99 -11.62
CA PRO A 148 -24.02 -6.38 -10.70
C PRO A 148 -23.70 -7.60 -9.83
N GLU A 149 -22.94 -8.55 -10.33
CA GLU A 149 -22.60 -9.79 -9.60
C GLU A 149 -21.38 -9.64 -8.69
N MET A 150 -20.71 -8.49 -8.72
CA MET A 150 -19.62 -8.19 -7.77
C MET A 150 -20.21 -7.84 -6.41
N ILE A 151 -19.70 -8.49 -5.38
CA ILE A 151 -20.15 -8.27 -4.00
C ILE A 151 -19.02 -7.83 -3.07
N ILE A 152 -17.78 -7.82 -3.56
CA ILE A 152 -16.60 -7.27 -2.89
C ILE A 152 -15.65 -6.67 -3.90
N GLU A 153 -14.99 -5.57 -3.49
CA GLU A 153 -13.87 -4.92 -4.17
C GLU A 153 -12.87 -4.42 -3.13
N VAL A 154 -11.58 -4.46 -3.45
CA VAL A 154 -10.52 -4.00 -2.55
C VAL A 154 -9.54 -3.08 -3.26
N ASP A 155 -9.23 -1.93 -2.64
CA ASP A 155 -8.11 -1.05 -3.02
C ASP A 155 -6.93 -1.34 -2.11
N VAL A 156 -5.74 -1.42 -2.68
CA VAL A 156 -4.51 -1.64 -1.90
C VAL A 156 -3.46 -0.62 -2.28
N THR A 157 -2.84 -0.03 -1.27
CA THR A 157 -1.63 0.78 -1.42
C THR A 157 -0.47 0.06 -0.76
N ALA A 158 0.64 -0.09 -1.48
CA ALA A 158 1.88 -0.66 -0.97
C ALA A 158 3.05 0.30 -1.19
N ILE A 159 4.10 0.17 -0.36
CA ILE A 159 5.33 0.95 -0.45
C ILE A 159 6.51 -0.01 -0.38
N VAL A 160 7.38 0.03 -1.38
CA VAL A 160 8.53 -0.86 -1.53
C VAL A 160 9.75 -0.10 -2.01
N ALA A 161 10.95 -0.59 -1.74
CA ALA A 161 12.18 0.00 -2.26
C ALA A 161 12.15 0.06 -3.80
N ALA A 162 12.49 1.20 -4.36
CA ALA A 162 12.76 1.30 -5.79
C ALA A 162 14.07 0.55 -6.09
N LYS A 163 14.03 -0.36 -7.04
CA LYS A 163 15.22 -1.06 -7.52
C LYS A 163 15.95 -0.20 -8.54
#